data_f45df67ac00493876d04e0181b659910
#
_entry.id   f45df67ac00493876d04e0181b659910
#
_cell.length_a   1.000
_cell.length_b   1.000
_cell.length_c   1.000
_cell.angle_alpha   90.00
_cell.angle_beta   90.00
_cell.angle_gamma   90.00
#
_symmetry.space_group_name_H-M   'P 1'
#
loop_
_entity.id
_entity.type
_entity.pdbx_description
1 polymer ?
#
loop_
_entity_poly.entity_id
_entity_poly.type
_entity_poly.pdbx_seq_one_letter_code
_entity_poly.pdbx_strand_id
1 'polypeptide(L)'
;MLKIRLRRPAKYRIYFLILMIIVYWLGFNLLPEQLTQTSEQLSLALVSALYFVLLPLLYWYWIIKIGAQKSWKILVILSLSSLMARLSYPPQIAEYFEFVAWLRFPIIAILLLIELYLMVSIIKGLWQARQASGDPRLAIIAQYAETVEQEKGDEANELRTLNIKGASNTDLPKNQMLDDKKLTLGLILATEPASWYYAIPYFSRRHPASITPLKLLSAQPWHALVIIMCLIAASTLSYILVDNMSHIAAVFVSGLILYSVVFIAANYRISRYYSLYQREGKLIINNGIWGFMSVDLTQISELKLGTFLAHVQPQQMGGKSVGDSTTINATEILTIGRGDTANVQLIFKHPQTYYGGMGQLPESLSMVNLVVDDPQVFADAFGHIHNLQKAS
;
A
#
# COMPACT_ATOMS: atom_id res chain seq x y z
N MET A 1 -6.63 20.95 -4.87
CA MET A 1 -7.29 19.66 -5.20
C MET A 1 -6.21 18.63 -5.50
N LEU A 2 -6.00 17.66 -4.62
CA LEU A 2 -5.03 16.59 -4.82
C LEU A 2 -5.49 15.69 -5.96
N LYS A 3 -4.87 15.78 -7.14
CA LYS A 3 -5.01 14.76 -8.19
C LYS A 3 -4.10 13.58 -7.81
N ILE A 4 -4.62 12.66 -6.99
CA ILE A 4 -4.00 11.35 -6.82
C ILE A 4 -4.11 10.64 -8.16
N ARG A 5 -3.01 10.52 -8.90
CA ARG A 5 -2.93 9.75 -10.15
C ARG A 5 -2.87 8.26 -9.82
N LEU A 6 -4.01 7.69 -9.41
CA LEU A 6 -4.14 6.24 -9.28
C LEU A 6 -3.94 5.58 -10.65
N ARG A 7 -3.05 4.59 -10.75
CA ARG A 7 -2.92 3.74 -11.96
C ARG A 7 -4.28 3.14 -12.33
N ARG A 8 -4.59 3.08 -13.63
CA ARG A 8 -5.91 2.65 -14.14
C ARG A 8 -6.55 1.43 -13.45
N PRO A 9 -5.83 0.32 -13.15
CA PRO A 9 -6.45 -0.83 -12.48
C PRO A 9 -6.89 -0.56 -11.04
N ALA A 10 -6.22 0.33 -10.29
CA ALA A 10 -6.61 0.67 -8.92
C ALA A 10 -7.92 1.47 -8.86
N LYS A 11 -8.17 2.34 -9.85
CA LYS A 11 -9.43 3.11 -9.94
C LYS A 11 -10.65 2.20 -10.09
N TYR A 12 -10.56 1.18 -10.95
CA TYR A 12 -11.68 0.25 -11.17
C TYR A 12 -12.00 -0.58 -9.94
N ARG A 13 -11.00 -0.92 -9.11
CA ARG A 13 -11.23 -1.61 -7.84
C ARG A 13 -12.02 -0.76 -6.86
N ILE A 14 -11.66 0.53 -6.75
CA ILE A 14 -12.37 1.47 -5.86
C ILE A 14 -13.79 1.71 -6.36
N TYR A 15 -13.98 1.92 -7.67
CA TYR A 15 -15.31 2.11 -8.25
C TYR A 15 -16.20 0.88 -8.06
N PHE A 16 -15.64 -0.33 -8.23
CA PHE A 16 -16.37 -1.55 -7.98
C PHE A 16 -16.77 -1.68 -6.51
N LEU A 17 -15.87 -1.38 -5.58
CA LEU A 17 -16.15 -1.46 -4.14
C LEU A 17 -17.25 -0.48 -3.74
N ILE A 18 -17.19 0.75 -4.20
CA ILE A 18 -18.24 1.76 -3.93
C ILE A 18 -19.59 1.29 -4.51
N LEU A 19 -19.58 0.83 -5.76
CA LEU A 19 -20.80 0.34 -6.41
C LEU A 19 -21.39 -0.87 -5.69
N MET A 20 -20.56 -1.80 -5.27
CA MET A 20 -20.95 -2.98 -4.50
C MET A 20 -21.64 -2.59 -3.19
N ILE A 21 -21.08 -1.64 -2.45
CA ILE A 21 -21.67 -1.13 -1.21
C ILE A 21 -23.03 -0.50 -1.49
N ILE A 22 -23.15 0.33 -2.55
CA ILE A 22 -24.42 0.95 -2.94
C ILE A 22 -25.46 -0.10 -3.31
N VAL A 23 -25.09 -1.11 -4.09
CA VAL A 23 -26.01 -2.17 -4.53
C VAL A 23 -26.51 -2.99 -3.34
N TYR A 24 -25.63 -3.35 -2.40
CA TYR A 24 -26.05 -4.08 -1.20
C TYR A 24 -26.92 -3.21 -0.27
N TRP A 25 -26.56 -1.94 -0.10
CA TRP A 25 -27.39 -0.99 0.67
C TRP A 25 -28.80 -0.82 0.05
N LEU A 26 -28.88 -0.72 -1.28
CA LEU A 26 -30.14 -0.68 -2.00
C LEU A 26 -30.98 -1.94 -1.75
N GLY A 27 -30.37 -3.11 -1.75
CA GLY A 27 -31.05 -4.36 -1.48
C GLY A 27 -31.70 -4.39 -0.10
N PHE A 28 -31.03 -3.89 0.92
CA PHE A 28 -31.62 -3.80 2.27
C PHE A 28 -32.75 -2.79 2.38
N ASN A 29 -32.76 -1.73 1.56
CA ASN A 29 -33.78 -0.68 1.65
C ASN A 29 -34.97 -0.91 0.70
N LEU A 30 -34.78 -1.63 -0.41
CA LEU A 30 -35.84 -1.84 -1.41
C LEU A 30 -36.68 -3.09 -1.18
N LEU A 31 -36.18 -4.03 -0.39
CA LEU A 31 -36.88 -5.29 -0.14
C LEU A 31 -37.81 -5.14 1.05
N PRO A 32 -39.12 -5.47 0.89
CA PRO A 32 -40.10 -5.49 1.96
C PRO A 32 -39.87 -6.71 2.86
N GLU A 33 -40.33 -6.64 4.11
CA GLU A 33 -40.27 -7.76 5.06
C GLU A 33 -41.16 -8.96 4.68
N GLN A 34 -42.24 -8.71 3.91
CA GLN A 34 -43.19 -9.74 3.45
C GLN A 34 -43.53 -9.51 1.98
N LEU A 35 -43.67 -10.57 1.21
CA LEU A 35 -44.04 -10.53 -0.19
C LEU A 35 -45.53 -10.77 -0.35
N THR A 36 -46.29 -9.70 -0.38
CA THR A 36 -47.78 -9.76 -0.52
C THR A 36 -48.28 -9.23 -1.85
N GLN A 37 -47.51 -8.37 -2.53
CA GLN A 37 -47.93 -7.70 -3.77
C GLN A 37 -47.01 -8.03 -4.97
N THR A 38 -47.57 -7.90 -6.19
CA THR A 38 -46.82 -8.14 -7.43
C THR A 38 -45.67 -7.16 -7.63
N SER A 39 -45.81 -5.92 -7.15
CA SER A 39 -44.73 -4.92 -7.14
C SER A 39 -43.52 -5.32 -6.29
N GLU A 40 -43.77 -6.04 -5.22
CA GLU A 40 -42.73 -6.55 -4.31
C GLU A 40 -41.95 -7.69 -4.94
N GLN A 41 -42.58 -8.54 -5.76
CA GLN A 41 -41.92 -9.57 -6.57
C GLN A 41 -41.00 -8.95 -7.62
N LEU A 42 -41.40 -7.81 -8.22
CA LEU A 42 -40.55 -7.10 -9.17
C LEU A 42 -39.30 -6.53 -8.49
N SER A 43 -39.46 -5.93 -7.31
CA SER A 43 -38.30 -5.42 -6.54
C SER A 43 -37.34 -6.53 -6.14
N LEU A 44 -37.85 -7.70 -5.74
CA LEU A 44 -37.02 -8.88 -5.45
C LEU A 44 -36.28 -9.37 -6.70
N ALA A 45 -36.94 -9.45 -7.85
CA ALA A 45 -36.32 -9.86 -9.11
C ALA A 45 -35.19 -8.87 -9.52
N LEU A 46 -35.45 -7.57 -9.35
CA LEU A 46 -34.47 -6.54 -9.65
C LEU A 46 -33.24 -6.63 -8.73
N VAL A 47 -33.43 -6.76 -7.43
CA VAL A 47 -32.32 -6.92 -6.47
C VAL A 47 -31.56 -8.20 -6.73
N SER A 48 -32.23 -9.30 -7.07
CA SER A 48 -31.58 -10.56 -7.44
C SER A 48 -30.74 -10.40 -8.71
N ALA A 49 -31.26 -9.70 -9.72
CA ALA A 49 -30.47 -9.40 -10.94
C ALA A 49 -29.24 -8.53 -10.64
N LEU A 50 -29.36 -7.55 -9.72
CA LEU A 50 -28.23 -6.73 -9.30
C LEU A 50 -27.17 -7.59 -8.59
N TYR A 51 -27.56 -8.48 -7.68
CA TYR A 51 -26.65 -9.29 -6.87
C TYR A 51 -25.95 -10.40 -7.68
N PHE A 52 -26.72 -11.13 -8.50
CA PHE A 52 -26.23 -12.36 -9.15
C PHE A 52 -25.86 -12.18 -10.62
N VAL A 53 -26.24 -11.07 -11.24
CA VAL A 53 -25.90 -10.81 -12.65
C VAL A 53 -25.01 -9.57 -12.76
N LEU A 54 -25.47 -8.41 -12.31
CA LEU A 54 -24.74 -7.16 -12.52
C LEU A 54 -23.39 -7.12 -11.78
N LEU A 55 -23.38 -7.43 -10.49
CA LEU A 55 -22.13 -7.41 -9.70
C LEU A 55 -21.08 -8.43 -10.21
N PRO A 56 -21.41 -9.71 -10.49
CA PRO A 56 -20.45 -10.65 -11.06
C PRO A 56 -19.94 -10.25 -12.44
N LEU A 57 -20.82 -9.70 -13.33
CA LEU A 57 -20.40 -9.21 -14.65
C LEU A 57 -19.43 -8.04 -14.56
N LEU A 58 -19.72 -7.04 -13.70
CA LEU A 58 -18.84 -5.90 -13.48
C LEU A 58 -17.52 -6.33 -12.81
N TYR A 59 -17.57 -7.27 -11.86
CA TYR A 59 -16.38 -7.86 -11.27
C TYR A 59 -15.52 -8.56 -12.30
N TRP A 60 -16.13 -9.39 -13.16
CA TRP A 60 -15.43 -10.05 -14.24
C TRP A 60 -14.77 -9.05 -15.19
N TYR A 61 -15.49 -8.00 -15.59
CA TYR A 61 -14.99 -7.03 -16.54
C TYR A 61 -13.89 -6.13 -15.93
N TRP A 62 -14.14 -5.50 -14.77
CA TRP A 62 -13.23 -4.52 -14.17
C TRP A 62 -12.06 -5.15 -13.41
N ILE A 63 -12.31 -6.26 -12.71
CA ILE A 63 -11.31 -6.85 -11.82
C ILE A 63 -10.55 -8.00 -12.51
N ILE A 64 -11.27 -8.88 -13.22
CA ILE A 64 -10.64 -10.04 -13.86
C ILE A 64 -10.04 -9.64 -15.20
N LYS A 65 -10.83 -9.04 -16.13
CA LYS A 65 -10.37 -8.74 -17.48
C LYS A 65 -9.40 -7.57 -17.51
N ILE A 66 -9.75 -6.43 -16.92
CA ILE A 66 -8.88 -5.23 -16.91
C ILE A 66 -7.77 -5.35 -15.87
N GLY A 67 -8.06 -5.92 -14.69
CA GLY A 67 -7.11 -6.09 -13.59
C GLY A 67 -6.22 -7.32 -13.69
N ALA A 68 -6.31 -8.11 -14.78
CA ALA A 68 -5.55 -9.34 -15.04
C ALA A 68 -5.55 -10.34 -13.85
N GLN A 69 -6.70 -10.48 -13.18
CA GLN A 69 -6.85 -11.38 -12.05
C GLN A 69 -7.31 -12.77 -12.49
N LYS A 70 -7.06 -13.80 -11.65
CA LYS A 70 -7.47 -15.18 -11.92
C LYS A 70 -9.01 -15.31 -11.93
N SER A 71 -9.57 -16.02 -12.92
CA SER A 71 -11.02 -16.14 -13.12
C SER A 71 -11.77 -16.78 -11.96
N TRP A 72 -11.14 -17.68 -11.18
CA TRP A 72 -11.78 -18.33 -10.03
C TRP A 72 -12.23 -17.31 -8.95
N LYS A 73 -11.66 -16.09 -8.94
CA LYS A 73 -12.05 -15.03 -7.98
C LYS A 73 -13.50 -14.56 -8.17
N ILE A 74 -14.17 -14.89 -9.27
CA ILE A 74 -15.59 -14.61 -9.45
C ILE A 74 -16.44 -15.33 -8.38
N LEU A 75 -15.98 -16.48 -7.89
CA LEU A 75 -16.66 -17.22 -6.82
C LEU A 75 -16.74 -16.40 -5.52
N VAL A 76 -15.78 -15.52 -5.25
CA VAL A 76 -15.79 -14.67 -4.07
C VAL A 76 -16.97 -13.70 -4.12
N ILE A 77 -17.21 -13.03 -5.25
CA ILE A 77 -18.33 -12.09 -5.37
C ILE A 77 -19.68 -12.83 -5.37
N LEU A 78 -19.77 -14.01 -5.99
CA LEU A 78 -20.96 -14.83 -5.94
C LEU A 78 -21.29 -15.29 -4.51
N SER A 79 -20.28 -15.73 -3.75
CA SER A 79 -20.46 -16.12 -2.34
C SER A 79 -20.89 -14.93 -1.49
N LEU A 80 -20.30 -13.75 -1.70
CA LEU A 80 -20.67 -12.53 -0.99
C LEU A 80 -22.10 -12.09 -1.37
N SER A 81 -22.47 -12.15 -2.65
CA SER A 81 -23.84 -11.85 -3.09
C SER A 81 -24.86 -12.82 -2.49
N SER A 82 -24.53 -14.12 -2.39
CA SER A 82 -25.39 -15.11 -1.72
C SER A 82 -25.57 -14.82 -0.24
N LEU A 83 -24.49 -14.39 0.45
CA LEU A 83 -24.57 -13.98 1.84
C LEU A 83 -25.46 -12.75 2.01
N MET A 84 -25.30 -11.74 1.15
CA MET A 84 -26.13 -10.53 1.20
C MET A 84 -27.60 -10.83 0.86
N ALA A 85 -27.85 -11.73 -0.10
CA ALA A 85 -29.21 -12.21 -0.38
C ALA A 85 -29.84 -12.88 0.87
N ARG A 86 -29.08 -13.74 1.57
CA ARG A 86 -29.57 -14.37 2.81
C ARG A 86 -29.94 -13.36 3.89
N LEU A 87 -29.22 -12.24 3.96
CA LEU A 87 -29.43 -11.20 4.97
C LEU A 87 -30.52 -10.19 4.59
N SER A 88 -30.72 -9.92 3.28
CA SER A 88 -31.65 -8.89 2.79
C SER A 88 -32.98 -9.42 2.30
N TYR A 89 -33.09 -10.72 2.00
CA TYR A 89 -34.34 -11.28 1.47
C TYR A 89 -35.37 -11.58 2.56
N PRO A 90 -36.66 -11.53 2.24
CA PRO A 90 -37.73 -11.94 3.13
C PRO A 90 -37.55 -13.38 3.65
N PRO A 91 -37.96 -13.71 4.87
CA PRO A 91 -37.73 -15.02 5.51
C PRO A 91 -38.15 -16.21 4.64
N GLN A 92 -39.27 -16.09 3.91
CA GLN A 92 -39.79 -17.16 3.04
C GLN A 92 -38.81 -17.57 1.93
N ILE A 93 -38.00 -16.65 1.43
CA ILE A 93 -37.02 -16.90 0.36
C ILE A 93 -35.63 -17.11 0.94
N ALA A 94 -35.33 -16.44 2.05
CA ALA A 94 -34.05 -16.54 2.73
C ALA A 94 -33.72 -18.00 3.15
N GLU A 95 -34.73 -18.85 3.42
CA GLU A 95 -34.58 -20.28 3.71
C GLU A 95 -33.87 -21.04 2.58
N TYR A 96 -34.09 -20.68 1.31
CA TYR A 96 -33.39 -21.33 0.18
C TYR A 96 -31.88 -21.06 0.17
N PHE A 97 -31.43 -20.03 0.87
CA PHE A 97 -30.02 -19.68 1.03
C PHE A 97 -29.43 -20.16 2.38
N GLU A 98 -30.13 -21.02 3.11
CA GLU A 98 -29.70 -21.48 4.43
C GLU A 98 -28.37 -22.24 4.38
N PHE A 99 -28.09 -22.98 3.30
CA PHE A 99 -26.80 -23.62 3.10
C PHE A 99 -25.62 -22.62 3.09
N VAL A 100 -25.85 -21.37 2.66
CA VAL A 100 -24.85 -20.30 2.70
C VAL A 100 -24.61 -19.85 4.15
N ALA A 101 -25.60 -19.96 5.02
CA ALA A 101 -25.42 -19.67 6.44
C ALA A 101 -24.42 -20.63 7.12
N TRP A 102 -24.30 -21.86 6.65
CA TRP A 102 -23.29 -22.83 7.13
C TRP A 102 -21.87 -22.45 6.70
N LEU A 103 -21.70 -21.78 5.55
CA LEU A 103 -20.41 -21.23 5.09
C LEU A 103 -19.86 -20.16 6.02
N ARG A 104 -20.71 -19.55 6.88
CA ARG A 104 -20.25 -18.56 7.89
C ARG A 104 -19.22 -19.14 8.85
N PHE A 105 -19.38 -20.42 9.27
CA PHE A 105 -18.48 -21.04 10.24
C PHE A 105 -17.06 -21.23 9.71
N PRO A 106 -16.83 -21.85 8.53
CA PRO A 106 -15.48 -21.92 7.94
C PRO A 106 -14.93 -20.53 7.59
N ILE A 107 -15.76 -19.57 7.13
CA ILE A 107 -15.31 -18.20 6.85
C ILE A 107 -14.85 -17.52 8.14
N ILE A 108 -15.64 -17.60 9.21
CA ILE A 108 -15.26 -17.04 10.53
C ILE A 108 -14.00 -17.73 11.06
N ALA A 109 -13.90 -19.05 10.94
CA ALA A 109 -12.70 -19.78 11.34
C ALA A 109 -11.45 -19.33 10.58
N ILE A 110 -11.54 -19.17 9.26
CA ILE A 110 -10.44 -18.66 8.43
C ILE A 110 -10.10 -17.23 8.82
N LEU A 111 -11.08 -16.35 9.01
CA LEU A 111 -10.85 -14.97 9.45
C LEU A 111 -10.16 -14.91 10.80
N LEU A 112 -10.61 -15.70 11.78
CA LEU A 112 -9.96 -15.80 13.09
C LEU A 112 -8.53 -16.32 13.01
N LEU A 113 -8.26 -17.30 12.13
CA LEU A 113 -6.90 -17.79 11.91
C LEU A 113 -6.00 -16.72 11.27
N ILE A 114 -6.53 -15.97 10.30
CA ILE A 114 -5.81 -14.86 9.68
C ILE A 114 -5.54 -13.77 10.71
N GLU A 115 -6.53 -13.41 11.52
CA GLU A 115 -6.40 -12.41 12.56
C GLU A 115 -5.38 -12.83 13.63
N LEU A 116 -5.44 -14.08 14.08
CA LEU A 116 -4.46 -14.64 15.02
C LEU A 116 -3.04 -14.63 14.42
N TYR A 117 -2.91 -15.03 13.16
CA TYR A 117 -1.63 -14.98 12.44
C TYR A 117 -1.08 -13.55 12.35
N LEU A 118 -1.92 -12.58 11.98
CA LEU A 118 -1.55 -11.17 11.93
C LEU A 118 -1.14 -10.66 13.31
N MET A 119 -1.90 -10.97 14.35
CA MET A 119 -1.59 -10.57 15.73
C MET A 119 -0.23 -11.12 16.19
N VAL A 120 0.03 -12.40 15.95
CA VAL A 120 1.34 -13.02 16.26
C VAL A 120 2.46 -12.38 15.43
N SER A 121 2.21 -12.09 14.15
CA SER A 121 3.17 -11.42 13.26
C SER A 121 3.49 -10.01 13.73
N ILE A 122 2.49 -9.24 14.17
CA ILE A 122 2.67 -7.89 14.73
C ILE A 122 3.51 -7.95 16.00
N ILE A 123 3.18 -8.84 16.93
CA ILE A 123 3.92 -8.99 18.20
C ILE A 123 5.38 -9.36 17.93
N LYS A 124 5.61 -10.33 17.04
CA LYS A 124 6.95 -10.72 16.60
C LYS A 124 7.71 -9.57 15.96
N GLY A 125 7.07 -8.88 15.00
CA GLY A 125 7.66 -7.73 14.30
C GLY A 125 7.99 -6.57 15.25
N LEU A 126 7.13 -6.26 16.20
CA LEU A 126 7.38 -5.24 17.21
C LEU A 126 8.54 -5.61 18.15
N TRP A 127 8.62 -6.88 18.53
CA TRP A 127 9.71 -7.35 19.39
C TRP A 127 11.06 -7.31 18.67
N GLN A 128 11.10 -7.78 17.43
CA GLN A 128 12.31 -7.72 16.59
C GLN A 128 12.72 -6.27 16.32
N ALA A 129 11.79 -5.39 15.95
CA ALA A 129 12.05 -3.97 15.73
C ALA A 129 12.57 -3.27 17.00
N ARG A 130 12.05 -3.62 18.17
CA ARG A 130 12.53 -3.11 19.45
C ARG A 130 13.96 -3.53 19.76
N GLN A 131 14.30 -4.78 19.48
CA GLN A 131 15.67 -5.32 19.69
C GLN A 131 16.66 -4.71 18.70
N ALA A 132 16.27 -4.67 17.43
CA ALA A 132 17.11 -4.15 16.35
C ALA A 132 17.12 -2.61 16.28
N SER A 133 16.31 -1.90 17.09
CA SER A 133 16.15 -0.43 17.06
C SER A 133 15.82 0.13 15.68
N GLY A 134 15.07 -0.61 14.85
CA GLY A 134 14.87 -0.32 13.44
C GLY A 134 13.43 -0.43 12.95
N ASP A 135 13.22 0.10 11.75
CA ASP A 135 11.98 0.02 11.02
C ASP A 135 11.68 -1.43 10.59
N PRO A 136 10.53 -2.02 10.95
CA PRO A 136 10.16 -3.38 10.53
C PRO A 136 10.16 -3.59 9.02
N ARG A 137 9.89 -2.54 8.23
CA ARG A 137 9.90 -2.59 6.76
C ARG A 137 11.29 -2.84 6.19
N LEU A 138 12.33 -2.26 6.81
CA LEU A 138 13.72 -2.48 6.40
C LEU A 138 14.18 -3.92 6.67
N ALA A 139 13.69 -4.53 7.74
CA ALA A 139 14.00 -5.93 8.05
C ALA A 139 13.48 -6.89 6.97
N ILE A 140 12.27 -6.63 6.43
CA ILE A 140 11.71 -7.43 5.33
C ILE A 140 12.55 -7.27 4.04
N ILE A 141 13.01 -6.05 3.73
CA ILE A 141 13.87 -5.83 2.55
C ILE A 141 15.20 -6.56 2.70
N ALA A 142 15.82 -6.49 3.88
CA ALA A 142 17.07 -7.18 4.15
C ALA A 142 16.91 -8.70 4.01
N GLN A 143 15.88 -9.27 4.62
CA GLN A 143 15.57 -10.70 4.51
C GLN A 143 15.28 -11.13 3.05
N TYR A 144 14.58 -10.28 2.29
CA TYR A 144 14.30 -10.57 0.89
C TYR A 144 15.59 -10.53 0.04
N ALA A 145 16.46 -9.54 0.26
CA ALA A 145 17.75 -9.44 -0.43
C ALA A 145 18.61 -10.68 -0.18
N GLU A 146 18.71 -11.13 1.07
CA GLU A 146 19.43 -12.37 1.44
C GLU A 146 18.85 -13.60 0.72
N THR A 147 17.51 -13.72 0.64
CA THR A 147 16.88 -14.85 -0.03
C THR A 147 17.18 -14.86 -1.53
N VAL A 148 17.14 -13.70 -2.19
CA VAL A 148 17.45 -13.56 -3.62
C VAL A 148 18.93 -13.86 -3.91
N GLU A 149 19.84 -13.46 -3.01
CA GLU A 149 21.27 -13.80 -3.15
C GLU A 149 21.54 -15.29 -2.98
N GLN A 150 20.83 -15.96 -2.05
CA GLN A 150 20.92 -17.41 -1.87
C GLN A 150 20.40 -18.15 -3.08
N GLU A 151 19.20 -17.80 -3.59
CA GLU A 151 18.61 -18.41 -4.81
C GLU A 151 19.55 -18.27 -6.01
N LYS A 152 20.15 -17.10 -6.23
CA LYS A 152 21.15 -16.88 -7.30
C LYS A 152 22.42 -17.71 -7.09
N GLY A 153 22.85 -17.87 -5.86
CA GLY A 153 24.00 -18.72 -5.51
C GLY A 153 23.75 -20.19 -5.80
N ASP A 154 22.55 -20.67 -5.49
CA ASP A 154 22.15 -22.06 -5.72
C ASP A 154 21.96 -22.34 -7.22
N GLU A 155 21.31 -21.44 -7.97
CA GLU A 155 21.20 -21.55 -9.45
C GLU A 155 22.59 -21.55 -10.12
N ALA A 156 23.52 -20.68 -9.67
CA ALA A 156 24.86 -20.63 -10.22
C ALA A 156 25.65 -21.93 -9.93
N ASN A 157 25.45 -22.55 -8.77
CA ASN A 157 26.05 -23.83 -8.42
C ASN A 157 25.43 -24.99 -9.21
N GLU A 158 24.12 -24.98 -9.40
CA GLU A 158 23.40 -25.99 -10.20
C GLU A 158 23.80 -25.92 -11.69
N LEU A 159 23.93 -24.73 -12.26
CA LEU A 159 24.45 -24.51 -13.62
C LEU A 159 25.91 -24.96 -13.78
N ARG A 160 26.74 -24.80 -12.74
CA ARG A 160 28.11 -25.32 -12.74
C ARG A 160 28.16 -26.85 -12.68
N THR A 161 27.28 -27.47 -11.92
CA THR A 161 27.21 -28.95 -11.82
C THR A 161 26.67 -29.59 -13.08
N LEU A 162 25.73 -28.93 -13.79
CA LEU A 162 25.13 -29.45 -15.03
C LEU A 162 25.96 -29.19 -16.29
N ASN A 163 27.06 -28.43 -16.21
CA ASN A 163 27.99 -28.14 -17.34
C ASN A 163 27.28 -27.67 -18.64
N ILE A 164 26.13 -26.98 -18.51
CA ILE A 164 25.32 -26.51 -19.63
C ILE A 164 25.82 -25.12 -20.06
N LYS A 165 26.70 -25.08 -21.06
CA LYS A 165 26.97 -23.88 -21.83
C LYS A 165 25.81 -23.61 -22.78
N GLY A 166 24.87 -22.76 -22.42
CA GLY A 166 23.86 -22.34 -23.35
C GLY A 166 22.44 -22.12 -22.84
N ALA A 167 22.23 -21.80 -21.59
CA ALA A 167 20.91 -21.38 -21.10
C ALA A 167 20.60 -19.98 -21.61
N SER A 168 19.67 -19.89 -22.56
CA SER A 168 19.15 -18.67 -23.15
C SER A 168 18.37 -17.87 -22.12
N ASN A 169 18.71 -16.60 -21.95
CA ASN A 169 18.12 -15.59 -21.03
C ASN A 169 16.64 -15.23 -21.29
N THR A 170 15.79 -16.15 -21.72
CA THR A 170 14.42 -15.83 -22.17
C THR A 170 13.37 -15.83 -21.05
N ASP A 171 13.69 -16.32 -19.84
CA ASP A 171 12.72 -16.43 -18.74
C ASP A 171 12.84 -15.32 -17.65
N LEU A 172 13.79 -14.38 -17.80
CA LEU A 172 14.04 -13.30 -16.85
C LEU A 172 12.83 -12.41 -16.49
N PRO A 173 11.95 -12.00 -17.41
CA PRO A 173 10.90 -11.04 -17.04
C PRO A 173 9.80 -11.59 -16.16
N LYS A 174 9.55 -12.92 -16.19
CA LYS A 174 8.45 -13.53 -15.46
C LYS A 174 8.81 -13.83 -14.00
N ASN A 175 10.05 -14.23 -13.73
CA ASN A 175 10.54 -14.49 -12.39
C ASN A 175 10.68 -13.17 -11.61
N GLN A 176 11.24 -12.14 -12.20
CA GLN A 176 11.38 -10.82 -11.58
C GLN A 176 10.03 -10.22 -11.19
N MET A 177 8.99 -10.37 -12.02
CA MET A 177 7.64 -9.89 -11.70
C MET A 177 6.97 -10.70 -10.57
N LEU A 178 7.28 -11.97 -10.41
CA LEU A 178 6.79 -12.80 -9.30
C LEU A 178 7.47 -12.41 -7.99
N ASP A 179 8.75 -12.11 -8.03
CA ASP A 179 9.55 -11.72 -6.90
C ASP A 179 9.16 -10.33 -6.39
N ASP A 180 8.94 -9.37 -7.27
CA ASP A 180 8.40 -8.06 -6.91
C ASP A 180 7.04 -8.15 -6.21
N LYS A 181 6.21 -9.13 -6.59
CA LYS A 181 4.91 -9.36 -5.93
C LYS A 181 5.05 -9.96 -4.53
N LYS A 182 6.00 -10.88 -4.33
CA LYS A 182 6.31 -11.45 -3.01
C LYS A 182 6.82 -10.37 -2.06
N LEU A 183 7.76 -9.54 -2.54
CA LEU A 183 8.30 -8.41 -1.80
C LEU A 183 7.20 -7.41 -1.45
N THR A 184 6.36 -7.03 -2.42
CA THR A 184 5.23 -6.13 -2.21
C THR A 184 4.27 -6.66 -1.15
N LEU A 185 3.97 -7.97 -1.16
CA LEU A 185 3.13 -8.60 -0.14
C LEU A 185 3.79 -8.56 1.23
N GLY A 186 5.09 -8.87 1.30
CA GLY A 186 5.87 -8.78 2.54
C GLY A 186 5.87 -7.36 3.12
N LEU A 187 6.01 -6.33 2.28
CA LEU A 187 5.96 -4.93 2.70
C LEU A 187 4.56 -4.50 3.18
N ILE A 188 3.49 -5.00 2.54
CA ILE A 188 2.12 -4.77 3.03
C ILE A 188 1.97 -5.34 4.43
N LEU A 189 2.41 -6.58 4.65
CA LEU A 189 2.35 -7.22 5.96
C LEU A 189 3.23 -6.51 7.00
N ALA A 190 4.39 -5.96 6.59
CA ALA A 190 5.27 -5.21 7.47
C ALA A 190 4.74 -3.80 7.82
N THR A 191 3.83 -3.26 7.01
CA THR A 191 3.25 -1.93 7.25
C THR A 191 2.45 -1.88 8.55
N GLU A 192 1.82 -2.98 8.92
CA GLU A 192 1.02 -3.05 10.16
C GLU A 192 1.90 -3.01 11.41
N PRO A 193 2.91 -3.89 11.63
CA PRO A 193 3.82 -3.75 12.76
C PRO A 193 4.59 -2.42 12.72
N ALA A 194 4.92 -1.87 11.54
CA ALA A 194 5.53 -0.55 11.43
C ALA A 194 4.58 0.55 11.94
N SER A 195 3.27 0.44 11.65
CA SER A 195 2.28 1.39 12.15
C SER A 195 2.26 1.44 13.67
N TRP A 196 2.20 0.28 14.32
CA TRP A 196 2.25 0.20 15.78
C TRP A 196 3.58 0.67 16.36
N TYR A 197 4.71 0.32 15.70
CA TYR A 197 6.04 0.74 16.10
C TYR A 197 6.17 2.27 16.15
N TYR A 198 5.65 2.95 15.14
CA TYR A 198 5.73 4.40 15.06
C TYR A 198 4.60 5.11 15.81
N ALA A 199 3.38 4.56 15.85
CA ALA A 199 2.26 5.18 16.57
C ALA A 199 2.54 5.28 18.07
N ILE A 200 3.15 4.25 18.65
CA ILE A 200 3.43 4.21 20.08
C ILE A 200 4.87 4.67 20.36
N PRO A 201 5.07 5.80 21.08
CA PRO A 201 6.39 6.35 21.37
C PRO A 201 7.36 5.36 22.06
N TYR A 202 6.82 4.46 22.86
CA TYR A 202 7.60 3.49 23.62
C TYR A 202 8.42 2.55 22.72
N PHE A 203 7.88 2.12 21.59
CA PHE A 203 8.58 1.21 20.67
C PHE A 203 9.65 1.94 19.84
N SER A 204 9.37 3.15 19.39
CA SER A 204 10.29 3.96 18.57
C SER A 204 11.26 4.84 19.36
N ARG A 205 11.36 4.64 20.68
CA ARG A 205 12.19 5.51 21.55
C ARG A 205 13.68 5.50 21.20
N ARG A 206 14.19 4.38 20.66
CA ARG A 206 15.60 4.22 20.28
C ARG A 206 15.85 4.43 18.78
N HIS A 207 14.83 4.82 18.04
CA HIS A 207 14.95 5.09 16.61
C HIS A 207 15.76 6.36 16.38
N PRO A 208 16.69 6.40 15.40
CA PRO A 208 17.43 7.62 15.08
C PRO A 208 16.47 8.73 14.65
N ALA A 209 16.72 9.94 15.17
CA ALA A 209 15.93 11.11 14.78
C ALA A 209 16.22 11.53 13.34
N SER A 210 15.30 12.26 12.74
CA SER A 210 15.50 12.85 11.42
C SER A 210 16.64 13.87 11.44
N ILE A 211 17.50 13.84 10.43
CA ILE A 211 18.57 14.83 10.20
C ILE A 211 17.92 16.21 10.00
N THR A 212 16.97 16.27 9.08
CA THR A 212 16.07 17.39 8.88
C THR A 212 14.71 16.83 8.43
N PRO A 213 13.58 17.36 8.91
CA PRO A 213 12.30 16.84 8.48
C PRO A 213 11.98 17.22 7.04
N LEU A 214 11.30 16.32 6.34
CA LEU A 214 10.70 16.60 5.05
C LEU A 214 9.44 17.45 5.23
N LYS A 215 9.23 18.42 4.35
CA LYS A 215 7.99 19.22 4.32
C LYS A 215 6.81 18.38 3.84
N LEU A 216 6.28 17.54 4.72
CA LEU A 216 5.11 16.71 4.44
C LEU A 216 3.85 17.31 5.07
N LEU A 217 2.72 17.21 4.38
CA LEU A 217 1.43 17.64 4.95
C LEU A 217 1.10 16.85 6.21
N SER A 218 1.41 15.56 6.21
CA SER A 218 1.24 14.66 7.36
C SER A 218 2.13 14.98 8.55
N ALA A 219 3.18 15.80 8.39
CA ALA A 219 4.03 16.26 9.49
C ALA A 219 3.39 17.40 10.30
N GLN A 220 2.30 17.98 9.82
CA GLN A 220 1.60 19.07 10.53
C GLN A 220 0.66 18.49 11.60
N PRO A 221 0.79 18.89 12.88
CA PRO A 221 -0.03 18.36 13.97
C PRO A 221 -1.52 18.65 13.77
N TRP A 222 -1.83 19.83 13.24
CA TRP A 222 -3.20 20.22 12.96
C TRP A 222 -3.88 19.30 11.93
N HIS A 223 -3.17 18.94 10.86
CA HIS A 223 -3.66 18.02 9.84
C HIS A 223 -3.97 16.63 10.41
N ALA A 224 -3.05 16.10 11.24
CA ALA A 224 -3.27 14.81 11.90
C ALA A 224 -4.46 14.87 12.86
N LEU A 225 -4.59 15.95 13.65
CA LEU A 225 -5.69 16.15 14.60
C LEU A 225 -7.04 16.20 13.88
N VAL A 226 -7.15 16.99 12.81
CA VAL A 226 -8.40 17.08 12.03
C VAL A 226 -8.81 15.72 11.48
N ILE A 227 -7.87 14.94 10.90
CA ILE A 227 -8.19 13.61 10.39
C ILE A 227 -8.63 12.67 11.52
N ILE A 228 -7.97 12.68 12.66
CA ILE A 228 -8.34 11.86 13.82
C ILE A 228 -9.75 12.23 14.30
N MET A 229 -10.08 13.52 14.41
CA MET A 229 -11.42 13.95 14.79
C MET A 229 -12.48 13.53 13.78
N CYS A 230 -12.17 13.64 12.48
CA CYS A 230 -13.06 13.13 11.41
C CYS A 230 -13.26 11.61 11.50
N LEU A 231 -12.21 10.83 11.80
CA LEU A 231 -12.32 9.38 11.97
C LEU A 231 -13.16 9.00 13.19
N ILE A 232 -13.00 9.71 14.31
CA ILE A 232 -13.83 9.49 15.51
C ILE A 232 -15.30 9.81 15.20
N ALA A 233 -15.57 10.94 14.55
CA ALA A 233 -16.93 11.29 14.15
C ALA A 233 -17.52 10.27 13.16
N ALA A 234 -16.75 9.83 12.16
CA ALA A 234 -17.16 8.81 11.21
C ALA A 234 -17.41 7.46 11.89
N SER A 235 -16.57 7.05 12.84
CA SER A 235 -16.77 5.84 13.63
C SER A 235 -18.06 5.89 14.43
N THR A 236 -18.30 7.01 15.14
CA THR A 236 -19.53 7.21 15.92
C THR A 236 -20.77 7.19 15.01
N LEU A 237 -20.73 7.91 13.90
CA LEU A 237 -21.83 7.95 12.93
C LEU A 237 -22.09 6.56 12.33
N SER A 238 -21.05 5.83 11.94
CA SER A 238 -21.17 4.46 11.42
C SER A 238 -21.79 3.52 12.44
N TYR A 239 -21.40 3.65 13.70
CA TYR A 239 -22.01 2.88 14.78
C TYR A 239 -23.52 3.12 14.85
N ILE A 240 -23.95 4.39 14.94
CA ILE A 240 -25.36 4.76 15.04
C ILE A 240 -26.18 4.27 13.84
N LEU A 241 -25.60 4.38 12.61
CA LEU A 241 -26.31 3.99 11.39
C LEU A 241 -26.45 2.46 11.25
N VAL A 242 -25.46 1.70 11.69
CA VAL A 242 -25.40 0.24 11.51
C VAL A 242 -26.01 -0.51 12.70
N ASP A 243 -26.09 0.10 13.88
CA ASP A 243 -26.58 -0.53 15.09
C ASP A 243 -28.03 -1.05 14.95
N ASN A 244 -28.88 -0.30 14.24
CA ASN A 244 -30.25 -0.69 13.92
C ASN A 244 -30.34 -1.97 13.06
N MET A 245 -29.29 -2.29 12.29
CA MET A 245 -29.25 -3.50 11.46
C MET A 245 -28.63 -4.68 12.20
N SER A 246 -27.52 -4.44 12.88
CA SER A 246 -26.81 -5.45 13.65
C SER A 246 -25.79 -4.80 14.58
N HIS A 247 -25.95 -5.01 15.88
CA HIS A 247 -25.02 -4.51 16.89
C HIS A 247 -23.58 -5.01 16.66
N ILE A 248 -23.39 -6.28 16.28
CA ILE A 248 -22.08 -6.86 16.00
C ILE A 248 -21.45 -6.18 14.78
N ALA A 249 -22.22 -5.97 13.71
CA ALA A 249 -21.73 -5.28 12.52
C ALA A 249 -21.37 -3.81 12.83
N ALA A 250 -22.16 -3.13 13.64
CA ALA A 250 -21.90 -1.77 14.09
C ALA A 250 -20.57 -1.65 14.83
N VAL A 251 -20.32 -2.53 15.80
CA VAL A 251 -19.06 -2.59 16.56
C VAL A 251 -17.88 -2.88 15.64
N PHE A 252 -18.02 -3.82 14.70
CA PHE A 252 -16.95 -4.19 13.78
C PHE A 252 -16.60 -3.05 12.83
N VAL A 253 -17.58 -2.44 12.18
CA VAL A 253 -17.36 -1.34 11.21
C VAL A 253 -16.79 -0.11 11.91
N SER A 254 -17.38 0.29 13.04
CA SER A 254 -16.89 1.45 13.80
C SER A 254 -15.49 1.21 14.35
N GLY A 255 -15.19 0.00 14.84
CA GLY A 255 -13.88 -0.41 15.31
C GLY A 255 -12.82 -0.37 14.20
N LEU A 256 -13.15 -0.80 12.98
CA LEU A 256 -12.26 -0.74 11.82
C LEU A 256 -11.91 0.71 11.44
N ILE A 257 -12.91 1.60 11.48
CA ILE A 257 -12.68 3.04 11.23
C ILE A 257 -11.79 3.62 12.33
N LEU A 258 -12.07 3.31 13.59
CA LEU A 258 -11.28 3.79 14.73
C LEU A 258 -9.84 3.26 14.69
N TYR A 259 -9.64 2.01 14.24
CA TYR A 259 -8.33 1.42 14.04
C TYR A 259 -7.44 2.24 13.08
N SER A 260 -8.05 2.90 12.09
CA SER A 260 -7.33 3.78 11.15
C SER A 260 -6.59 4.94 11.84
N VAL A 261 -6.99 5.30 13.08
CA VAL A 261 -6.28 6.30 13.91
C VAL A 261 -4.83 5.90 14.16
N VAL A 262 -4.55 4.60 14.32
CA VAL A 262 -3.18 4.09 14.51
C VAL A 262 -2.30 4.43 13.31
N PHE A 263 -2.82 4.23 12.09
CA PHE A 263 -2.10 4.57 10.86
C PHE A 263 -1.85 6.08 10.72
N ILE A 264 -2.84 6.90 11.10
CA ILE A 264 -2.68 8.36 11.04
C ILE A 264 -1.64 8.83 12.08
N ALA A 265 -1.67 8.30 13.30
CA ALA A 265 -0.68 8.61 14.32
C ALA A 265 0.73 8.19 13.91
N ALA A 266 0.87 6.97 13.34
CA ALA A 266 2.13 6.49 12.79
C ALA A 266 2.64 7.39 11.66
N ASN A 267 1.76 7.71 10.70
CA ASN A 267 2.09 8.56 9.55
C ASN A 267 2.55 9.95 9.99
N TYR A 268 1.85 10.57 10.95
CA TYR A 268 2.27 11.84 11.53
C TYR A 268 3.66 11.75 12.15
N ARG A 269 3.91 10.73 12.98
CA ARG A 269 5.19 10.60 13.68
C ARG A 269 6.34 10.27 12.75
N ILE A 270 6.15 9.40 11.75
CA ILE A 270 7.15 9.16 10.71
C ILE A 270 7.48 10.46 10.00
N SER A 271 6.47 11.16 9.52
CA SER A 271 6.63 12.39 8.75
C SER A 271 7.31 13.50 9.55
N ARG A 272 7.03 13.61 10.86
CA ARG A 272 7.54 14.66 11.72
C ARG A 272 8.94 14.37 12.27
N TYR A 273 9.18 13.14 12.72
CA TYR A 273 10.36 12.80 13.50
C TYR A 273 11.33 11.85 12.82
N TYR A 274 10.89 11.11 11.80
CA TYR A 274 11.65 9.99 11.18
C TYR A 274 11.59 10.03 9.66
N SER A 275 11.40 11.22 9.06
CA SER A 275 11.23 11.34 7.61
C SER A 275 12.55 11.16 6.84
N LEU A 276 13.69 11.57 7.41
CA LEU A 276 14.98 11.54 6.74
C LEU A 276 16.08 11.25 7.76
N TYR A 277 16.57 10.03 7.82
CA TYR A 277 17.56 9.62 8.80
C TYR A 277 18.61 8.68 8.21
N GLN A 278 19.74 8.59 8.90
CA GLN A 278 20.81 7.67 8.53
C GLN A 278 20.86 6.49 9.50
N ARG A 279 21.13 5.30 8.93
CA ARG A 279 21.40 4.10 9.70
C ARG A 279 22.27 3.12 8.92
N GLU A 280 23.30 2.57 9.58
CA GLU A 280 24.16 1.53 9.04
C GLU A 280 24.73 1.85 7.65
N GLY A 281 25.18 3.10 7.43
CA GLY A 281 25.72 3.55 6.14
C GLY A 281 24.67 3.80 5.05
N LYS A 282 23.39 3.69 5.38
CA LYS A 282 22.28 3.95 4.46
C LYS A 282 21.51 5.20 4.85
N LEU A 283 21.09 5.96 3.84
CA LEU A 283 20.15 7.06 3.98
C LEU A 283 18.75 6.51 3.76
N ILE A 284 17.88 6.68 4.74
CA ILE A 284 16.47 6.28 4.68
C ILE A 284 15.61 7.53 4.49
N ILE A 285 14.79 7.53 3.46
CA ILE A 285 13.87 8.59 3.09
C ILE A 285 12.45 8.06 3.20
N ASN A 286 11.69 8.55 4.18
CA ASN A 286 10.31 8.15 4.41
C ASN A 286 9.32 9.19 3.88
N ASN A 287 8.47 8.78 2.97
CA ASN A 287 7.30 9.54 2.55
C ASN A 287 6.09 9.15 3.42
N GLY A 288 6.18 9.42 4.71
CA GLY A 288 5.25 8.91 5.71
C GLY A 288 5.30 7.39 5.81
N ILE A 289 4.15 6.79 6.18
CA ILE A 289 4.01 5.33 6.24
C ILE A 289 3.80 4.70 4.84
N TRP A 290 3.42 5.52 3.86
CA TRP A 290 2.96 5.08 2.54
C TRP A 290 4.07 4.81 1.54
N GLY A 291 5.30 5.19 1.84
CA GLY A 291 6.40 4.92 0.95
C GLY A 291 7.74 5.27 1.58
N PHE A 292 8.78 4.61 1.12
CA PHE A 292 10.13 4.87 1.59
C PHE A 292 11.18 4.39 0.59
N MET A 293 12.38 4.87 0.78
CA MET A 293 13.57 4.49 0.03
C MET A 293 14.72 4.28 1.00
N SER A 294 15.53 3.27 0.76
CA SER A 294 16.79 3.02 1.49
C SER A 294 17.92 3.05 0.48
N VAL A 295 18.81 4.02 0.61
CA VAL A 295 19.91 4.27 -0.32
C VAL A 295 21.23 4.15 0.43
N ASP A 296 22.12 3.31 -0.07
CA ASP A 296 23.50 3.29 0.41
C ASP A 296 24.18 4.62 0.11
N LEU A 297 24.88 5.20 1.09
CA LEU A 297 25.53 6.50 0.91
C LEU A 297 26.60 6.47 -0.19
N THR A 298 27.21 5.31 -0.44
CA THR A 298 28.18 5.11 -1.52
C THR A 298 27.56 5.19 -2.92
N GLN A 299 26.24 4.94 -3.02
CA GLN A 299 25.49 5.00 -4.26
C GLN A 299 25.01 6.41 -4.62
N ILE A 300 25.14 7.38 -3.72
CA ILE A 300 24.82 8.76 -4.01
C ILE A 300 26.01 9.35 -4.80
N SER A 301 25.73 9.78 -6.03
CA SER A 301 26.73 10.40 -6.92
C SER A 301 26.91 11.88 -6.59
N GLU A 302 25.79 12.59 -6.44
CA GLU A 302 25.80 14.04 -6.30
C GLU A 302 24.60 14.50 -5.43
N LEU A 303 24.86 15.49 -4.59
CA LEU A 303 23.83 16.22 -3.84
C LEU A 303 23.84 17.66 -4.34
N LYS A 304 22.72 18.12 -4.87
CA LYS A 304 22.53 19.50 -5.33
C LYS A 304 21.57 20.23 -4.42
N LEU A 305 21.99 21.42 -3.99
CA LEU A 305 21.12 22.38 -3.33
C LEU A 305 20.68 23.43 -4.34
N GLY A 306 19.41 23.77 -4.34
CA GLY A 306 18.87 24.76 -5.28
C GLY A 306 17.34 24.69 -5.35
N THR A 307 16.80 25.36 -6.36
CA THR A 307 15.35 25.32 -6.61
C THR A 307 15.09 24.44 -7.83
N PHE A 308 14.50 23.28 -7.58
CA PHE A 308 14.16 22.30 -8.62
C PHE A 308 12.63 22.24 -8.77
N LEU A 309 12.13 22.26 -10.01
CA LEU A 309 10.70 22.14 -10.27
C LEU A 309 10.20 20.74 -9.84
N ALA A 310 9.17 20.70 -9.04
CA ALA A 310 8.56 19.46 -8.54
C ALA A 310 7.89 18.61 -9.64
N HIS A 311 7.54 19.25 -10.76
CA HIS A 311 6.87 18.63 -11.90
C HIS A 311 7.61 19.00 -13.18
N VAL A 312 8.61 18.24 -13.55
CA VAL A 312 9.12 18.26 -14.92
C VAL A 312 8.19 17.35 -15.74
N GLN A 313 7.22 17.97 -16.43
CA GLN A 313 6.64 17.30 -17.60
C GLN A 313 7.79 17.06 -18.59
N PRO A 314 7.89 15.88 -19.23
CA PRO A 314 8.79 15.71 -20.34
C PRO A 314 8.38 16.74 -21.42
N GLN A 315 9.08 17.88 -21.45
CA GLN A 315 8.96 18.82 -22.55
C GLN A 315 9.44 18.07 -23.78
N GLN A 316 8.52 17.85 -24.71
CA GLN A 316 8.87 17.63 -26.09
C GLN A 316 9.71 18.85 -26.53
N MET A 317 11.01 18.75 -26.40
CA MET A 317 11.91 19.64 -27.10
C MET A 317 11.76 19.34 -28.58
N GLY A 318 10.88 20.11 -29.23
CA GLY A 318 10.86 20.26 -30.69
C GLY A 318 12.16 20.89 -31.16
N GLY A 319 13.16 20.08 -31.33
CA GLY A 319 14.43 20.42 -31.91
C GLY A 319 14.89 19.28 -32.83
N LYS A 320 14.78 19.50 -34.12
CA LYS A 320 15.41 18.65 -35.13
C LYS A 320 16.86 18.39 -34.74
N SER A 321 17.22 17.16 -34.46
CA SER A 321 18.59 16.70 -34.55
C SER A 321 18.64 15.26 -35.05
N VAL A 322 19.42 15.10 -36.04
CA VAL A 322 19.91 13.96 -36.76
C VAL A 322 20.42 12.88 -35.78
N GLY A 323 19.95 11.64 -35.94
CA GLY A 323 20.64 10.38 -35.81
C GLY A 323 21.48 10.19 -34.53
N ASP A 324 20.89 9.79 -33.44
CA ASP A 324 21.43 8.70 -32.63
C ASP A 324 20.28 8.17 -31.69
N SER A 325 19.87 6.94 -31.93
CA SER A 325 18.75 6.32 -31.23
C SER A 325 19.23 5.69 -29.94
N THR A 326 19.64 6.49 -28.99
CA THR A 326 19.60 6.13 -27.58
C THR A 326 18.30 6.70 -27.00
N THR A 327 17.26 5.92 -26.98
CA THR A 327 16.04 6.14 -26.18
C THR A 327 16.48 6.26 -24.73
N ILE A 328 16.77 7.48 -24.28
CA ILE A 328 16.79 7.83 -22.86
C ILE A 328 15.34 7.65 -22.41
N ASN A 329 15.04 6.49 -21.84
CA ASN A 329 13.80 6.27 -21.11
C ASN A 329 13.67 7.46 -20.17
N ALA A 330 12.59 8.24 -20.31
CA ALA A 330 12.31 9.39 -19.48
C ALA A 330 12.34 8.92 -18.02
N THR A 331 13.43 9.21 -17.34
CA THR A 331 13.68 8.80 -15.96
C THR A 331 12.62 9.51 -15.12
N GLU A 332 11.70 8.75 -14.55
CA GLU A 332 10.60 9.28 -13.78
C GLU A 332 11.19 9.91 -12.53
N ILE A 333 11.16 11.24 -12.44
CA ILE A 333 11.67 12.00 -11.30
C ILE A 333 10.61 11.97 -10.21
N LEU A 334 10.93 11.42 -9.07
CA LEU A 334 10.07 11.43 -7.90
C LEU A 334 10.40 12.66 -7.04
N THR A 335 9.38 13.46 -6.72
CA THR A 335 9.49 14.54 -5.74
C THR A 335 8.81 14.11 -4.44
N ILE A 336 9.55 14.14 -3.32
CA ILE A 336 9.08 13.82 -1.99
C ILE A 336 9.04 15.11 -1.17
N GLY A 337 7.85 15.45 -0.68
CA GLY A 337 7.59 16.67 0.07
C GLY A 337 6.52 17.52 -0.58
N ARG A 338 6.08 18.58 0.13
CA ARG A 338 5.05 19.50 -0.34
C ARG A 338 5.69 20.82 -0.79
N GLY A 339 5.39 21.21 -2.01
CA GLY A 339 5.82 22.47 -2.61
C GLY A 339 5.80 22.35 -4.12
N ASP A 340 5.84 23.50 -4.79
CA ASP A 340 5.96 23.56 -6.25
C ASP A 340 7.43 23.37 -6.68
N THR A 341 8.34 23.54 -5.72
CA THR A 341 9.79 23.42 -5.90
C THR A 341 10.41 22.58 -4.80
N ALA A 342 11.36 21.74 -5.16
CA ALA A 342 12.23 21.03 -4.24
C ALA A 342 13.50 21.86 -3.99
N ASN A 343 14.09 21.70 -2.82
CA ASN A 343 15.29 22.42 -2.42
C ASN A 343 16.56 21.55 -2.35
N VAL A 344 16.38 20.24 -2.44
CA VAL A 344 17.47 19.25 -2.50
C VAL A 344 17.19 18.27 -3.62
N GLN A 345 18.22 17.93 -4.39
CA GLN A 345 18.19 16.88 -5.40
C GLN A 345 19.29 15.88 -5.11
N LEU A 346 18.94 14.60 -5.06
CA LEU A 346 19.86 13.47 -4.94
C LEU A 346 19.96 12.76 -6.29
N ILE A 347 21.17 12.59 -6.79
CA ILE A 347 21.47 11.85 -8.01
C ILE A 347 22.22 10.58 -7.62
N PHE A 348 21.79 9.44 -8.13
CA PHE A 348 22.36 8.14 -7.81
C PHE A 348 23.30 7.64 -8.91
N LYS A 349 24.34 6.90 -8.54
CA LYS A 349 25.26 6.23 -9.48
C LYS A 349 24.56 5.14 -10.27
N HIS A 350 23.69 4.40 -9.58
CA HIS A 350 22.84 3.36 -10.14
C HIS A 350 21.40 3.60 -9.68
N PRO A 351 20.39 3.24 -10.49
CA PRO A 351 19.01 3.42 -10.12
C PRO A 351 18.68 2.75 -8.77
N GLN A 352 18.03 3.47 -7.90
CA GLN A 352 17.65 3.03 -6.55
C GLN A 352 16.16 2.73 -6.47
N THR A 353 15.79 1.76 -5.65
CA THR A 353 14.41 1.31 -5.53
C THR A 353 13.63 2.15 -4.54
N TYR A 354 12.52 2.74 -5.00
CA TYR A 354 11.51 3.34 -4.15
C TYR A 354 10.37 2.36 -3.93
N TYR A 355 10.04 2.12 -2.67
CA TYR A 355 8.96 1.25 -2.25
C TYR A 355 7.72 2.08 -1.97
N GLY A 356 6.78 2.08 -2.90
CA GLY A 356 5.49 2.72 -2.72
C GLY A 356 4.62 1.96 -1.72
N GLY A 357 3.77 2.68 -0.99
CA GLY A 357 2.81 2.07 -0.06
C GLY A 357 1.60 1.44 -0.76
N MET A 358 0.75 0.76 0.02
CA MET A 358 -0.52 0.18 -0.43
C MET A 358 -0.42 -0.81 -1.61
N GLY A 359 0.67 -1.57 -1.69
CA GLY A 359 0.84 -2.60 -2.73
C GLY A 359 1.21 -2.04 -4.11
N GLN A 360 1.76 -0.83 -4.16
CA GLN A 360 2.43 -0.33 -5.35
C GLN A 360 3.68 -1.17 -5.61
N LEU A 361 3.93 -1.47 -6.89
CA LEU A 361 5.16 -2.15 -7.27
C LEU A 361 6.36 -1.22 -7.01
N PRO A 362 7.52 -1.78 -6.66
CA PRO A 362 8.75 -1.02 -6.52
C PRO A 362 9.06 -0.24 -7.81
N GLU A 363 9.54 0.99 -7.66
CA GLU A 363 9.92 1.86 -8.77
C GLU A 363 11.42 2.12 -8.72
N SER A 364 12.09 2.00 -9.88
CA SER A 364 13.53 2.25 -9.98
C SER A 364 13.77 3.70 -10.41
N LEU A 365 14.50 4.45 -9.59
CA LEU A 365 14.71 5.89 -9.73
C LEU A 365 16.21 6.20 -9.83
N SER A 366 16.61 7.01 -10.79
CA SER A 366 17.99 7.51 -10.91
C SER A 366 18.21 8.81 -10.15
N MET A 367 17.14 9.53 -9.83
CA MET A 367 17.19 10.75 -9.03
C MET A 367 15.92 10.97 -8.21
N VAL A 368 16.06 11.68 -7.11
CA VAL A 368 14.95 12.07 -6.21
C VAL A 368 15.10 13.53 -5.84
N ASN A 369 13.99 14.26 -5.94
CA ASN A 369 13.86 15.62 -5.46
C ASN A 369 13.22 15.63 -4.07
N LEU A 370 13.84 16.32 -3.11
CA LEU A 370 13.37 16.41 -1.74
C LEU A 370 12.98 17.84 -1.39
N VAL A 371 11.90 18.00 -0.64
CA VAL A 371 11.54 19.28 -0.02
C VAL A 371 11.80 19.14 1.48
N VAL A 372 12.95 19.63 1.92
CA VAL A 372 13.37 19.58 3.33
C VAL A 372 13.16 20.92 4.03
N ASP A 373 13.05 20.91 5.36
CA ASP A 373 12.90 22.14 6.13
C ASP A 373 14.18 22.98 6.10
N ASP A 374 15.33 22.34 6.31
CA ASP A 374 16.64 23.00 6.30
C ASP A 374 17.61 22.25 5.38
N PRO A 375 17.81 22.75 4.13
CA PRO A 375 18.70 22.12 3.16
C PRO A 375 20.19 22.23 3.54
N GLN A 376 20.60 23.24 4.32
CA GLN A 376 21.99 23.40 4.74
C GLN A 376 22.38 22.37 5.79
N VAL A 377 21.53 22.18 6.81
CA VAL A 377 21.72 21.14 7.83
C VAL A 377 21.82 19.77 7.19
N PHE A 378 21.02 19.51 6.14
CA PHE A 378 21.10 18.26 5.40
C PHE A 378 22.44 18.11 4.66
N ALA A 379 22.88 19.16 3.96
CA ALA A 379 24.12 19.14 3.21
C ALA A 379 25.34 19.00 4.15
N ASP A 380 25.35 19.69 5.26
CA ASP A 380 26.43 19.60 6.25
C ASP A 380 26.53 18.20 6.85
N ALA A 381 25.39 17.62 7.26
CA ALA A 381 25.34 16.25 7.76
C ALA A 381 25.82 15.25 6.69
N PHE A 382 25.40 15.43 5.44
CA PHE A 382 25.83 14.58 4.32
C PHE A 382 27.32 14.75 4.02
N GLY A 383 27.85 15.99 4.04
CA GLY A 383 29.27 16.29 3.83
C GLY A 383 30.18 15.67 4.86
N HIS A 384 29.80 15.71 6.14
CA HIS A 384 30.52 15.02 7.22
C HIS A 384 30.56 13.51 7.03
N ILE A 385 29.45 12.91 6.65
CA ILE A 385 29.31 11.48 6.43
C ILE A 385 30.14 11.01 5.22
N HIS A 386 30.11 11.74 4.13
CA HIS A 386 30.86 11.41 2.91
C HIS A 386 32.37 11.53 3.13
N ASN A 387 32.82 12.48 3.93
CA ASN A 387 34.23 12.62 4.31
C ASN A 387 34.71 11.50 5.24
N LEU A 388 33.88 11.03 6.17
CA LEU A 388 34.22 9.89 7.02
C LEU A 388 34.35 8.59 6.23
N GLN A 389 33.53 8.36 5.22
CA GLN A 389 33.62 7.18 4.36
C GLN A 389 34.83 7.21 3.41
N LYS A 390 35.33 8.39 3.01
CA LYS A 390 36.57 8.51 2.23
C LYS A 390 37.84 8.28 3.06
N ALA A 391 37.77 8.44 4.36
CA ALA A 391 38.88 8.27 5.28
C ALA A 391 39.04 6.85 5.83
N SER A 392 38.06 5.98 5.65
CA SER A 392 38.07 4.57 6.00
C SER A 392 38.34 3.67 4.79
#